data_caf587bb90e4e778d5292cc8c07bd584
#
_entry.id   caf587bb90e4e778d5292cc8c07bd584
#
_cell.length_a   1.000
_cell.length_b   1.000
_cell.length_c   1.000
_cell.angle_alpha   90.00
_cell.angle_beta   90.00
_cell.angle_gamma   90.00
#
_symmetry.space_group_name_H-M   'P 1'
#
loop_
_entity.id
_entity.type
_entity.pdbx_description
1 polymer ?
#
loop_
_entity_poly.entity_id
_entity_poly.type
_entity_poly.pdbx_seq_one_letter_code
_entity_poly.pdbx_strand_id
1 'polypeptide(L)'
;YAGKQDMISALKGIPGVADASWAQDISLWVVMTDPNAGHNFDQMGSMICDGSVSNFAVRKGYTITFWNPYTKKPITKFRCY
;
A
#
# COMPACT_ATOMS: atom_id res chain seq x y z
N TYR A 1 16.57 -11.29 5.49
CA TYR A 1 15.28 -11.80 4.99
C TYR A 1 14.25 -10.66 4.96
N ALA A 2 13.74 -10.38 3.79
CA ALA A 2 12.72 -9.35 3.62
C ALA A 2 11.33 -9.91 3.96
N GLY A 3 10.49 -9.10 4.58
CA GLY A 3 9.15 -9.50 4.99
C GLY A 3 8.21 -8.29 5.03
N LYS A 4 7.06 -8.45 5.71
CA LYS A 4 6.04 -7.40 5.79
C LYS A 4 6.57 -6.09 6.35
N GLN A 5 7.44 -6.12 7.35
CA GLN A 5 7.99 -4.91 7.97
C GLN A 5 8.94 -4.18 7.01
N ASP A 6 9.75 -4.92 6.27
CA ASP A 6 10.62 -4.33 5.26
C ASP A 6 9.82 -3.70 4.13
N MET A 7 8.72 -4.34 3.76
CA MET A 7 7.79 -3.80 2.77
C MET A 7 7.19 -2.46 3.24
N ILE A 8 6.79 -2.36 4.52
CA ILE A 8 6.27 -1.12 5.09
C ILE A 8 7.34 -0.02 5.02
N SER A 9 8.58 -0.31 5.38
CA SER A 9 9.67 0.66 5.30
C SER A 9 9.89 1.14 3.86
N ALA A 10 9.83 0.24 2.89
CA ALA A 10 9.96 0.58 1.48
C ALA A 10 8.80 1.45 1.00
N LEU A 11 7.57 1.14 1.41
CA LEU A 11 6.39 1.93 1.04
C LEU A 11 6.48 3.35 1.56
N LYS A 12 6.95 3.55 2.79
CA LYS A 12 7.13 4.88 3.38
C LYS A 12 8.14 5.73 2.62
N GLY A 13 9.04 5.11 1.87
CA GLY A 13 10.00 5.80 1.03
C GLY A 13 9.49 6.20 -0.35
N ILE A 14 8.29 5.78 -0.73
CA ILE A 14 7.71 6.12 -2.03
C ILE A 14 7.16 7.55 -1.99
N PRO A 15 7.50 8.42 -2.98
CA PRO A 15 6.89 9.74 -3.06
C PRO A 15 5.36 9.65 -3.13
N GLY A 16 4.68 10.45 -2.32
CA GLY A 16 3.22 10.43 -2.25
C GLY A 16 2.63 9.53 -1.16
N VAL A 17 3.45 8.72 -0.48
CA VAL A 17 3.02 7.88 0.63
C VAL A 17 3.43 8.53 1.94
N ALA A 18 2.45 8.87 2.79
CA ALA A 18 2.69 9.46 4.10
C ALA A 18 2.98 8.39 5.14
N ASP A 19 2.27 7.26 5.09
CA ASP A 19 2.43 6.18 6.05
C ASP A 19 1.92 4.88 5.44
N ALA A 20 2.32 3.77 6.03
CA ALA A 20 1.86 2.45 5.64
C ALA A 20 1.87 1.53 6.85
N SER A 21 0.90 0.64 6.92
CA SER A 21 0.81 -0.34 8.01
C SER A 21 -0.03 -1.54 7.59
N TRP A 22 0.16 -2.64 8.30
CA TRP A 22 -0.70 -3.81 8.17
C TRP A 22 -1.76 -3.74 9.27
N ALA A 23 -3.03 -3.56 8.88
CA ALA A 23 -4.14 -3.56 9.83
C ALA A 23 -4.45 -4.97 10.31
N GLN A 24 -4.33 -5.94 9.38
CA GLN A 24 -4.49 -7.36 9.62
C GLN A 24 -3.54 -8.11 8.68
N ASP A 25 -3.45 -9.42 8.78
CA ASP A 25 -2.55 -10.21 7.94
C ASP A 25 -2.82 -10.03 6.43
N ILE A 26 -4.06 -9.73 6.08
CA ILE A 26 -4.50 -9.58 4.69
C ILE A 26 -5.00 -8.19 4.35
N SER A 27 -4.72 -7.18 5.18
CA SER A 27 -5.14 -5.80 4.96
C SER A 27 -3.98 -4.84 5.11
N LEU A 28 -3.50 -4.33 3.97
CA LEU A 28 -2.44 -3.32 3.92
C LEU A 28 -3.07 -1.94 3.79
N TRP A 29 -2.75 -1.04 4.70
CA TRP A 29 -3.22 0.34 4.68
C TRP A 29 -2.11 1.26 4.22
N VAL A 30 -2.39 2.07 3.21
CA VAL A 30 -1.45 3.05 2.67
C VAL A 30 -2.10 4.43 2.77
N VAL A 31 -1.49 5.31 3.57
CA VAL A 31 -1.97 6.70 3.73
C VAL A 31 -1.21 7.57 2.73
N MET A 32 -1.96 8.29 1.89
CA MET A 32 -1.38 9.17 0.87
C MET A 32 -1.10 10.54 1.44
N THR A 33 -0.05 11.21 0.94
CA THR A 33 0.26 12.59 1.36
C THR A 33 -0.72 13.58 0.75
N ASP A 34 -1.10 13.37 -0.51
CA ASP A 34 -2.03 14.24 -1.22
C ASP A 34 -3.01 13.38 -2.04
N PRO A 35 -4.23 13.18 -1.53
CA PRO A 35 -5.22 12.36 -2.23
C PRO A 35 -5.74 13.00 -3.51
N ASN A 36 -5.50 14.28 -3.73
CA ASN A 36 -5.99 15.03 -4.90
C ASN A 36 -4.94 15.16 -6.00
N ALA A 37 -3.77 14.55 -5.86
CA ALA A 37 -2.67 14.69 -6.80
C ALA A 37 -2.82 13.86 -8.09
N GLY A 38 -3.98 13.28 -8.36
CA GLY A 38 -4.23 12.54 -9.60
C GLY A 38 -3.54 11.20 -9.68
N HIS A 39 -3.34 10.54 -8.56
CA HIS A 39 -2.71 9.23 -8.53
C HIS A 39 -3.52 8.17 -9.26
N ASN A 40 -2.83 7.31 -10.02
CA ASN A 40 -3.44 6.10 -10.56
C ASN A 40 -3.31 4.99 -9.50
N PHE A 41 -4.35 4.83 -8.70
CA PHE A 41 -4.34 3.87 -7.59
C PHE A 41 -4.29 2.42 -8.08
N ASP A 42 -4.87 2.11 -9.22
CA ASP A 42 -4.81 0.76 -9.78
C ASP A 42 -3.36 0.41 -10.17
N GLN A 43 -2.65 1.34 -10.78
CA GLN A 43 -1.25 1.14 -11.13
C GLN A 43 -0.38 1.03 -9.88
N MET A 44 -0.59 1.90 -8.90
CA MET A 44 0.14 1.85 -7.63
C MET A 44 -0.11 0.51 -6.91
N GLY A 45 -1.36 0.08 -6.85
CA GLY A 45 -1.72 -1.19 -6.23
C GLY A 45 -1.06 -2.37 -6.92
N SER A 46 -1.06 -2.37 -8.25
CA SER A 46 -0.42 -3.42 -9.05
C SER A 46 1.08 -3.46 -8.79
N MET A 47 1.75 -2.32 -8.75
CA MET A 47 3.19 -2.23 -8.47
C MET A 47 3.51 -2.73 -7.06
N ILE A 48 2.72 -2.34 -6.08
CA ILE A 48 2.89 -2.78 -4.69
C ILE A 48 2.68 -4.30 -4.59
N CYS A 49 1.64 -4.81 -5.23
CA CYS A 49 1.34 -6.24 -5.24
C CYS A 49 2.49 -7.06 -5.83
N ASP A 50 2.94 -6.69 -7.03
CA ASP A 50 4.03 -7.40 -7.70
C ASP A 50 5.34 -7.26 -6.95
N GLY A 51 5.64 -6.07 -6.45
CA GLY A 51 6.86 -5.82 -5.68
C GLY A 51 6.90 -6.58 -4.37
N SER A 52 5.75 -6.77 -3.72
CA SER A 52 5.69 -7.52 -2.46
C SER A 52 6.06 -8.99 -2.65
N VAL A 53 5.62 -9.58 -3.75
CA VAL A 53 5.96 -10.97 -4.07
C VAL A 53 7.44 -11.09 -4.46
N SER A 54 7.90 -10.19 -5.33
CA SER A 54 9.25 -10.27 -5.92
C SER A 54 10.35 -9.89 -4.93
N ASN A 55 10.12 -8.88 -4.08
CA ASN A 55 11.18 -8.27 -3.29
C ASN A 55 11.07 -8.57 -1.78
N PHE A 56 9.87 -8.90 -1.29
CA PHE A 56 9.64 -9.02 0.16
C PHE A 56 9.07 -10.37 0.59
N ALA A 57 8.92 -11.30 -0.34
CA ALA A 57 8.36 -12.63 -0.08
C ALA A 57 6.96 -12.59 0.57
N VAL A 58 6.20 -11.54 0.31
CA VAL A 58 4.83 -11.40 0.79
C VAL A 58 3.90 -12.00 -0.26
N ARG A 59 3.08 -12.96 0.16
CA ARG A 59 2.18 -13.66 -0.75
C ARG A 59 1.02 -12.78 -1.17
N LYS A 60 0.53 -12.99 -2.39
CA LYS A 60 -0.74 -12.43 -2.84
C LYS A 60 -1.90 -12.93 -1.99
N GLY A 61 -3.04 -12.26 -2.07
CA GLY A 61 -4.23 -12.60 -1.29
C GLY A 61 -4.57 -11.57 -0.24
N TYR A 62 -3.97 -10.39 -0.31
CA TYR A 62 -4.27 -9.28 0.59
C TYR A 62 -4.93 -8.12 -0.16
N THR A 63 -5.56 -7.22 0.58
CA THR A 63 -6.20 -6.01 0.04
C THR A 63 -5.38 -4.79 0.43
N ILE A 64 -5.13 -3.90 -0.52
CA ILE A 64 -4.49 -2.61 -0.29
C ILE A 64 -5.58 -1.55 -0.21
N THR A 65 -5.66 -0.85 0.92
CA THR A 65 -6.59 0.27 1.10
C THR A 65 -5.79 1.57 1.11
N PHE A 66 -6.14 2.48 0.20
CA PHE A 66 -5.56 3.81 0.14
C PHE A 66 -6.42 4.76 0.96
N TRP A 67 -5.79 5.47 1.90
CA TRP A 67 -6.48 6.33 2.86
C TRP A 67 -6.22 7.80 2.59
N ASN A 68 -7.26 8.61 2.79
CA ASN A 68 -7.13 10.07 2.79
C ASN A 68 -6.64 10.53 4.16
N PRO A 69 -5.49 11.24 4.26
CA PRO A 69 -4.94 11.64 5.55
C PRO A 69 -5.74 12.73 6.25
N TYR A 70 -6.55 13.48 5.51
CA TYR A 70 -7.33 14.60 6.05
C TYR A 70 -8.69 14.16 6.57
N THR A 71 -9.42 13.38 5.79
CA THR A 71 -10.75 12.89 6.17
C THR A 71 -10.69 11.60 6.96
N LYS A 72 -9.55 10.91 6.93
CA LYS A 72 -9.34 9.58 7.55
C LYS A 72 -10.34 8.54 7.04
N LYS A 73 -10.72 8.68 5.77
CA LYS A 73 -11.62 7.73 5.10
C LYS A 73 -10.88 7.05 3.97
N PRO A 74 -11.25 5.81 3.62
CA PRO A 74 -10.63 5.13 2.49
C PRO A 74 -10.99 5.83 1.18
N ILE A 75 -9.97 6.00 0.33
CA ILE A 75 -10.15 6.55 -1.02
C ILE A 75 -10.61 5.44 -1.95
N THR A 76 -9.85 4.34 -1.97
CA THR A 76 -10.12 3.19 -2.81
C THR A 76 -9.43 1.97 -2.23
N LYS A 77 -9.80 0.80 -2.74
CA LYS A 77 -9.19 -0.47 -2.37
C LYS A 77 -8.71 -1.17 -3.64
N PHE A 78 -7.57 -1.84 -3.52
CA PHE A 78 -7.00 -2.66 -4.58
C PHE A 78 -6.79 -4.07 -4.02
N ARG A 79 -7.31 -5.08 -4.73
CA ARG A 79 -7.16 -6.47 -4.32
C ARG A 79 -5.95 -7.09 -5.01
N CYS A 80 -5.02 -7.57 -4.21
CA CYS A 80 -3.82 -8.27 -4.68
C CYS A 80 -4.07 -9.78 -4.63
N TYR A 81 -4.60 -10.31 -5.71
CA TYR A 81 -4.88 -11.75 -5.81
C TYR A 81 -4.15 -12.44 -6.96
#